data_50e099d0421ef12a99bd8616edce04a0
#
_entry.id   50e099d0421ef12a99bd8616edce04a0
#
_cell.length_a   1.000
_cell.length_b   1.000
_cell.length_c   1.000
_cell.angle_alpha   90.00
_cell.angle_beta   90.00
_cell.angle_gamma   90.00
#
_symmetry.space_group_name_H-M   'P 1'
#
loop_
_entity.id
_entity.type
_entity.pdbx_description
1 polymer ?
#
loop_
_entity_poly.entity_id
_entity_poly.type
_entity_poly.pdbx_seq_one_letter_code
_entity_poly.pdbx_strand_id
1 'polypeptide(L)'
;AEPVQCQSIAWQPIRRHNKYIEPASNPLILHQSYCLLRELGISDFLTSRSERTVIDVRAPKEFASGHIPGAVNIPLFTDEERAVVGTTYKRVGRDAAIRKGLQITGPKLEQFLDAAQQAAPNRKLAMHCWRGGMRSKSMATLFDFAGFDVAILKGGYKTYRRQARALFEQPLPLIILGGKTGSGKTEMLKA
;
A
#
# COMPACT_ATOMS: atom_id res chain seq x y z
N ALA A 1 -32.03 30.74 -29.42
CA ALA A 1 -31.10 29.95 -28.65
C ALA A 1 -30.66 28.78 -29.53
N GLU A 2 -29.47 28.91 -30.12
CA GLU A 2 -28.87 27.87 -30.97
C GLU A 2 -28.11 26.85 -30.10
N PRO A 3 -28.08 25.57 -30.49
CA PRO A 3 -27.39 24.54 -29.73
C PRO A 3 -25.88 24.59 -29.99
N VAL A 4 -25.10 24.59 -28.91
CA VAL A 4 -23.63 24.51 -28.93
C VAL A 4 -23.22 23.13 -29.46
N GLN A 5 -22.59 23.11 -30.65
CA GLN A 5 -21.97 21.93 -31.22
C GLN A 5 -20.72 21.56 -30.44
N CYS A 6 -20.72 20.36 -29.89
CA CYS A 6 -19.54 19.73 -29.25
C CYS A 6 -18.55 19.29 -30.36
N GLN A 7 -17.48 20.04 -30.56
CA GLN A 7 -16.41 19.64 -31.47
C GLN A 7 -15.58 18.51 -30.84
N SER A 8 -15.55 17.38 -31.52
CA SER A 8 -14.72 16.24 -31.19
C SER A 8 -13.23 16.58 -31.41
N ILE A 9 -12.47 16.64 -30.34
CA ILE A 9 -11.01 16.78 -30.42
C ILE A 9 -10.44 15.42 -30.83
N ALA A 10 -10.02 15.33 -32.08
CA ALA A 10 -9.30 14.16 -32.60
C ALA A 10 -7.91 14.08 -31.96
N TRP A 11 -7.65 13.03 -31.22
CA TRP A 11 -6.34 12.69 -30.70
C TRP A 11 -5.40 12.32 -31.87
N GLN A 12 -4.31 13.09 -32.07
CA GLN A 12 -3.23 12.72 -32.96
C GLN A 12 -2.13 12.05 -32.15
N PRO A 13 -1.63 10.86 -32.56
CA PRO A 13 -0.56 10.20 -31.83
C PRO A 13 0.78 10.90 -32.10
N ILE A 14 1.46 11.28 -31.03
CA ILE A 14 2.85 11.79 -31.07
C ILE A 14 3.76 10.64 -31.49
N ARG A 15 4.34 10.73 -32.71
CA ARG A 15 5.39 9.83 -33.15
C ARG A 15 6.68 10.10 -32.35
N ARG A 16 7.00 9.23 -31.39
CA ARG A 16 8.35 9.09 -30.85
C ARG A 16 8.90 7.74 -31.26
N HIS A 17 10.03 7.74 -31.93
CA HIS A 17 10.84 6.56 -32.22
C HIS A 17 11.23 5.88 -30.90
N ASN A 18 10.66 4.73 -30.62
CA ASN A 18 11.20 3.81 -29.64
C ASN A 18 11.20 2.39 -30.25
N LYS A 19 12.41 1.92 -30.56
CA LYS A 19 12.69 0.54 -30.94
C LYS A 19 12.56 -0.30 -29.70
N TYR A 20 11.40 -0.92 -29.44
CA TYR A 20 11.33 -2.10 -28.57
C TYR A 20 10.00 -2.83 -28.80
N ILE A 21 10.14 -4.12 -29.16
CA ILE A 21 9.21 -5.22 -29.01
C ILE A 21 8.03 -5.25 -29.99
N GLU A 22 8.17 -6.12 -30.99
CA GLU A 22 7.04 -6.63 -31.76
C GLU A 22 6.06 -7.35 -30.85
N PRO A 23 4.76 -7.02 -30.89
CA PRO A 23 3.75 -7.83 -30.24
C PRO A 23 3.49 -9.07 -31.10
N ALA A 24 3.74 -10.25 -30.54
CA ALA A 24 3.27 -11.51 -31.07
C ALA A 24 1.76 -11.40 -31.36
N SER A 25 1.40 -11.76 -32.58
CA SER A 25 0.08 -11.79 -33.18
C SER A 25 -0.95 -12.56 -32.34
N ASN A 26 -1.73 -11.84 -31.54
CA ASN A 26 -3.06 -12.32 -31.16
C ASN A 26 -4.00 -11.14 -30.83
N PRO A 27 -4.92 -10.72 -31.73
CA PRO A 27 -5.71 -9.50 -31.60
C PRO A 27 -7.02 -9.66 -30.82
N LEU A 28 -7.15 -10.60 -29.89
CA LEU A 28 -8.42 -10.85 -29.19
C LEU A 28 -8.26 -11.16 -27.68
N ILE A 29 -7.31 -10.53 -27.00
CA ILE A 29 -7.37 -10.44 -25.55
C ILE A 29 -7.29 -8.98 -25.15
N LEU A 30 -8.32 -8.21 -25.46
CA LEU A 30 -8.78 -7.16 -24.57
C LEU A 30 -9.22 -7.87 -23.29
N HIS A 31 -8.24 -8.22 -22.47
CA HIS A 31 -8.49 -8.58 -21.11
C HIS A 31 -9.10 -7.33 -20.46
N GLN A 32 -10.40 -7.31 -20.43
CA GLN A 32 -11.23 -6.48 -19.59
C GLN A 32 -10.95 -6.91 -18.14
N SER A 33 -9.69 -6.76 -17.73
CA SER A 33 -9.30 -6.80 -16.33
C SER A 33 -9.87 -5.54 -15.72
N TYR A 34 -11.17 -5.57 -15.41
CA TYR A 34 -11.64 -4.78 -14.29
C TYR A 34 -10.63 -5.02 -13.17
N CYS A 35 -9.94 -3.98 -12.78
CA CYS A 35 -8.92 -3.97 -11.75
C CYS A 35 -9.54 -4.44 -10.42
N LEU A 36 -9.74 -5.75 -10.28
CA LEU A 36 -10.11 -6.40 -9.02
C LEU A 36 -8.83 -6.43 -8.19
N LEU A 37 -8.59 -5.32 -7.49
CA LEU A 37 -7.50 -5.22 -6.53
C LEU A 37 -7.53 -6.45 -5.62
N ARG A 38 -6.48 -7.25 -5.64
CA ARG A 38 -6.35 -8.48 -4.86
C ARG A 38 -6.32 -8.15 -3.37
N GLU A 39 -7.37 -8.50 -2.64
CA GLU A 39 -7.39 -8.38 -1.18
C GLU A 39 -6.94 -9.70 -0.53
N LEU A 40 -5.93 -9.64 0.33
CA LEU A 40 -5.38 -10.79 1.05
C LEU A 40 -5.84 -10.77 2.52
N GLY A 41 -6.16 -11.94 3.06
CA GLY A 41 -6.25 -12.15 4.50
C GLY A 41 -4.89 -11.92 5.16
N ILE A 42 -4.87 -11.79 6.50
CA ILE A 42 -3.63 -11.47 7.21
C ILE A 42 -2.57 -12.58 7.07
N SER A 43 -2.95 -13.85 7.10
CA SER A 43 -2.02 -14.98 6.93
C SER A 43 -1.37 -14.96 5.56
N ASP A 44 -2.18 -14.87 4.48
CA ASP A 44 -1.70 -14.83 3.10
C ASP A 44 -0.86 -13.58 2.84
N PHE A 45 -1.25 -12.44 3.44
CA PHE A 45 -0.49 -11.20 3.35
C PHE A 45 0.90 -11.34 3.99
N LEU A 46 0.99 -11.95 5.17
CA LEU A 46 2.28 -12.16 5.84
C LEU A 46 3.16 -13.16 5.09
N THR A 47 2.59 -14.23 4.52
CA THR A 47 3.32 -15.17 3.68
C THR A 47 3.83 -14.51 2.41
N SER A 48 3.05 -13.63 1.80
CA SER A 48 3.44 -12.93 0.55
C SER A 48 4.64 -11.98 0.70
N ARG A 49 5.06 -11.66 1.93
CA ARG A 49 6.23 -10.79 2.20
C ARG A 49 7.56 -11.33 1.70
N SER A 50 7.68 -12.62 1.48
CA SER A 50 8.88 -13.23 0.88
C SER A 50 9.07 -12.82 -0.59
N GLU A 51 7.98 -12.46 -1.29
CA GLU A 51 7.98 -12.14 -2.71
C GLU A 51 7.61 -10.69 -3.00
N ARG A 52 6.94 -10.00 -2.07
CA ARG A 52 6.36 -8.68 -2.22
C ARG A 52 6.92 -7.70 -1.23
N THR A 53 7.26 -6.51 -1.68
CA THR A 53 7.60 -5.40 -0.78
C THR A 53 6.34 -4.89 -0.09
N VAL A 54 6.38 -4.80 1.24
CA VAL A 54 5.26 -4.26 2.01
C VAL A 54 5.32 -2.74 2.01
N ILE A 55 4.25 -2.10 1.55
CA ILE A 55 4.09 -0.65 1.52
C ILE A 55 3.02 -0.20 2.52
N ASP A 56 3.42 0.66 3.44
CA ASP A 56 2.50 1.34 4.36
C ASP A 56 2.21 2.76 3.85
N VAL A 57 0.95 3.01 3.46
CA VAL A 57 0.52 4.31 2.91
C VAL A 57 -0.06 5.25 3.98
N ARG A 58 0.15 4.95 5.26
CA ARG A 58 -0.25 5.83 6.37
C ARG A 58 0.68 7.04 6.47
N ALA A 59 0.21 8.07 7.17
CA ALA A 59 1.02 9.24 7.45
C ALA A 59 2.27 8.88 8.29
N PRO A 60 3.38 9.66 8.20
CA PRO A 60 4.64 9.35 8.86
C PRO A 60 4.51 9.11 10.38
N LYS A 61 3.73 9.91 11.10
CA LYS A 61 3.46 9.70 12.53
C LYS A 61 2.71 8.40 12.81
N GLU A 62 1.76 8.02 11.94
CA GLU A 62 1.06 6.74 12.07
C GLU A 62 2.04 5.57 11.91
N PHE A 63 2.98 5.67 10.97
CA PHE A 63 4.03 4.68 10.71
C PHE A 63 5.02 4.59 11.88
N ALA A 64 5.54 5.72 12.34
CA ALA A 64 6.49 5.79 13.46
C ALA A 64 5.91 5.24 14.78
N SER A 65 4.59 5.39 15.01
CA SER A 65 3.90 4.83 16.18
C SER A 65 3.83 3.30 16.19
N GLY A 66 4.20 2.66 15.08
CA GLY A 66 4.22 1.21 14.92
C GLY A 66 3.77 0.81 13.51
N HIS A 67 4.48 -0.12 12.90
CA HIS A 67 4.27 -0.61 11.54
C HIS A 67 4.52 -2.11 11.44
N ILE A 68 4.22 -2.72 10.30
CA ILE A 68 4.57 -4.11 10.00
C ILE A 68 6.10 -4.17 9.80
N PRO A 69 6.84 -5.01 10.51
CA PRO A 69 8.30 -5.09 10.36
C PRO A 69 8.73 -5.28 8.90
N GLY A 70 9.69 -4.50 8.44
CA GLY A 70 10.18 -4.49 7.06
C GLY A 70 9.28 -3.75 6.06
N ALA A 71 8.21 -3.09 6.51
CA ALA A 71 7.40 -2.24 5.63
C ALA A 71 8.12 -0.92 5.30
N VAL A 72 7.99 -0.49 4.06
CA VAL A 72 8.44 0.82 3.56
C VAL A 72 7.27 1.80 3.64
N ASN A 73 7.51 2.99 4.20
CA ASN A 73 6.49 4.03 4.25
C ASN A 73 6.49 4.86 2.97
N ILE A 74 5.41 4.77 2.19
CA ILE A 74 5.11 5.67 1.07
C ILE A 74 3.79 6.36 1.40
N PRO A 75 3.82 7.45 2.17
CA PRO A 75 2.62 8.06 2.72
C PRO A 75 1.82 8.76 1.63
N LEU A 76 0.52 8.42 1.52
CA LEU A 76 -0.41 9.13 0.64
C LEU A 76 -0.54 10.61 1.04
N PHE A 77 -0.46 10.89 2.34
CA PHE A 77 -0.56 12.22 2.93
C PHE A 77 0.55 12.44 3.96
N THR A 78 1.07 13.66 4.06
CA THR A 78 1.83 14.10 5.24
C THR A 78 0.93 14.10 6.48
N ASP A 79 1.50 14.35 7.64
CA ASP A 79 0.71 14.41 8.89
C ASP A 79 -0.30 15.55 8.87
N GLU A 80 0.09 16.72 8.36
CA GLU A 80 -0.74 17.92 8.22
C GLU A 80 -1.86 17.68 7.19
N GLU A 81 -1.52 17.15 6.03
CA GLU A 81 -2.48 16.83 4.97
C GLU A 81 -3.50 15.78 5.44
N ARG A 82 -3.02 14.78 6.19
CA ARG A 82 -3.87 13.76 6.81
C ARG A 82 -4.86 14.37 7.80
N ALA A 83 -4.42 15.37 8.59
CA ALA A 83 -5.30 16.09 9.51
C ALA A 83 -6.36 16.91 8.76
N VAL A 84 -5.96 17.63 7.71
CA VAL A 84 -6.88 18.42 6.86
C VAL A 84 -7.94 17.52 6.22
N VAL A 85 -7.54 16.46 5.51
CA VAL A 85 -8.48 15.54 4.85
C VAL A 85 -9.39 14.85 5.88
N GLY A 86 -8.84 14.46 7.04
CA GLY A 86 -9.62 13.85 8.12
C GLY A 86 -10.64 14.78 8.75
N THR A 87 -10.31 16.06 8.91
CA THR A 87 -11.24 17.09 9.40
C THR A 87 -12.32 17.38 8.37
N THR A 88 -11.96 17.49 7.09
CA THR A 88 -12.93 17.66 5.98
C THR A 88 -13.92 16.49 5.94
N TYR A 89 -13.42 15.25 6.10
CA TYR A 89 -14.30 14.07 6.15
C TYR A 89 -15.32 14.13 7.28
N LYS A 90 -14.89 14.57 8.48
CA LYS A 90 -15.76 14.64 9.66
C LYS A 90 -16.77 15.79 9.61
N ARG A 91 -16.36 16.95 9.10
CA ARG A 91 -17.17 18.19 9.15
C ARG A 91 -18.03 18.39 7.93
N VAL A 92 -17.53 18.05 6.74
CA VAL A 92 -18.19 18.35 5.46
C VAL A 92 -18.72 17.08 4.80
N GLY A 93 -18.01 15.94 4.92
CA GLY A 93 -18.44 14.67 4.39
C GLY A 93 -17.43 14.01 3.44
N ARG A 94 -17.83 12.84 2.95
CA ARG A 94 -16.97 11.95 2.17
C ARG A 94 -16.50 12.59 0.85
N ASP A 95 -17.42 13.16 0.08
CA ASP A 95 -17.11 13.64 -1.27
C ASP A 95 -16.18 14.88 -1.24
N ALA A 96 -16.39 15.78 -0.28
CA ALA A 96 -15.48 16.90 -0.05
C ALA A 96 -14.08 16.43 0.33
N ALA A 97 -13.97 15.40 1.18
CA ALA A 97 -12.69 14.82 1.57
C ALA A 97 -11.99 14.13 0.38
N ILE A 98 -12.72 13.47 -0.51
CA ILE A 98 -12.17 12.87 -1.74
C ILE A 98 -11.61 13.98 -2.63
N ARG A 99 -12.38 15.03 -2.93
CA ARG A 99 -11.95 16.17 -3.75
C ARG A 99 -10.68 16.81 -3.16
N LYS A 100 -10.67 17.05 -1.83
CA LYS A 100 -9.50 17.60 -1.13
C LYS A 100 -8.30 16.68 -1.21
N GLY A 101 -8.50 15.38 -1.03
CA GLY A 101 -7.45 14.37 -1.20
C GLY A 101 -6.86 14.38 -2.61
N LEU A 102 -7.68 14.41 -3.65
CA LEU A 102 -7.22 14.47 -5.04
C LEU A 102 -6.42 15.75 -5.35
N GLN A 103 -6.86 16.91 -4.84
CA GLN A 103 -6.10 18.16 -4.99
C GLN A 103 -4.70 18.07 -4.38
N ILE A 104 -4.56 17.37 -3.25
CA ILE A 104 -3.29 17.19 -2.54
C ILE A 104 -2.41 16.15 -3.22
N THR A 105 -2.98 15.02 -3.64
CA THR A 105 -2.22 13.87 -4.14
C THR A 105 -1.91 13.96 -5.63
N GLY A 106 -2.74 14.65 -6.42
CA GLY A 106 -2.55 14.77 -7.88
C GLY A 106 -1.14 15.18 -8.29
N PRO A 107 -0.57 16.27 -7.73
CA PRO A 107 0.79 16.70 -8.05
C PRO A 107 1.90 15.72 -7.61
N LYS A 108 1.59 14.72 -6.78
CA LYS A 108 2.56 13.77 -6.20
C LYS A 108 2.55 12.40 -6.86
N LEU A 109 1.69 12.16 -7.86
CA LEU A 109 1.49 10.83 -8.43
C LEU A 109 2.78 10.24 -9.01
N GLU A 110 3.59 11.03 -9.71
CA GLU A 110 4.88 10.63 -10.24
C GLU A 110 5.85 10.23 -9.12
N GLN A 111 5.94 11.04 -8.06
CA GLN A 111 6.79 10.76 -6.90
C GLN A 111 6.41 9.44 -6.20
N PHE A 112 5.12 9.11 -6.14
CA PHE A 112 4.68 7.82 -5.59
C PHE A 112 5.14 6.65 -6.46
N LEU A 113 5.11 6.78 -7.80
CA LEU A 113 5.58 5.74 -8.71
C LEU A 113 7.10 5.54 -8.59
N ASP A 114 7.86 6.62 -8.52
CA ASP A 114 9.32 6.58 -8.33
C ASP A 114 9.68 5.89 -7.01
N ALA A 115 9.02 6.28 -5.92
CA ALA A 115 9.23 5.66 -4.61
C ALA A 115 8.87 4.16 -4.62
N ALA A 116 7.78 3.78 -5.28
CA ALA A 116 7.39 2.38 -5.41
C ALA A 116 8.38 1.57 -6.25
N GLN A 117 8.89 2.15 -7.36
CA GLN A 117 9.89 1.51 -8.22
C GLN A 117 11.22 1.30 -7.49
N GLN A 118 11.65 2.28 -6.68
CA GLN A 118 12.84 2.15 -5.84
C GLN A 118 12.67 1.09 -4.74
N ALA A 119 11.50 1.07 -4.09
CA ALA A 119 11.23 0.12 -3.01
C ALA A 119 11.03 -1.32 -3.53
N ALA A 120 10.48 -1.50 -4.73
CA ALA A 120 10.14 -2.79 -5.32
C ALA A 120 10.56 -2.87 -6.80
N PRO A 121 11.84 -3.10 -7.10
CA PRO A 121 12.32 -3.27 -8.48
C PRO A 121 11.65 -4.43 -9.23
N ASN A 122 11.20 -5.46 -8.49
CA ASN A 122 10.46 -6.61 -9.00
C ASN A 122 8.98 -6.31 -9.31
N ARG A 123 8.50 -5.08 -9.07
CA ARG A 123 7.13 -4.61 -9.26
C ARG A 123 6.06 -5.41 -8.52
N LYS A 124 6.39 -6.07 -7.42
CA LYS A 124 5.42 -6.82 -6.60
C LYS A 124 5.23 -6.12 -5.26
N LEU A 125 4.02 -5.65 -4.99
CA LEU A 125 3.67 -4.86 -3.81
C LEU A 125 2.61 -5.54 -2.95
N ALA A 126 2.77 -5.46 -1.64
CA ALA A 126 1.76 -5.80 -0.64
C ALA A 126 1.46 -4.54 0.17
N MET A 127 0.25 -4.00 0.09
CA MET A 127 -0.06 -2.66 0.57
C MET A 127 -1.07 -2.64 1.70
N HIS A 128 -0.94 -1.69 2.59
CA HIS A 128 -1.95 -1.45 3.61
C HIS A 128 -2.03 0.02 4.02
N CYS A 129 -3.20 0.40 4.55
CA CYS A 129 -3.39 1.59 5.38
C CYS A 129 -3.92 1.16 6.75
N TRP A 130 -4.53 2.08 7.52
CA TRP A 130 -5.05 1.73 8.85
C TRP A 130 -6.15 0.65 8.84
N ARG A 131 -7.11 0.71 7.90
CA ARG A 131 -8.28 -0.20 7.82
C ARG A 131 -8.43 -0.90 6.46
N GLY A 132 -7.46 -0.84 5.55
CA GLY A 132 -7.62 -1.38 4.19
C GLY A 132 -8.67 -0.64 3.35
N GLY A 133 -8.89 0.65 3.63
CA GLY A 133 -9.90 1.48 2.98
C GLY A 133 -9.36 2.31 1.82
N MET A 134 -9.97 3.47 1.58
CA MET A 134 -9.70 4.33 0.41
C MET A 134 -8.23 4.67 0.19
N ARG A 135 -7.47 4.95 1.24
CA ARG A 135 -6.04 5.33 1.11
C ARG A 135 -5.21 4.24 0.41
N SER A 136 -5.33 2.99 0.87
CA SER A 136 -4.61 1.87 0.23
C SER A 136 -5.21 1.50 -1.12
N LYS A 137 -6.53 1.60 -1.30
CA LYS A 137 -7.18 1.28 -2.58
C LYS A 137 -6.78 2.28 -3.68
N SER A 138 -6.79 3.59 -3.40
CA SER A 138 -6.41 4.60 -4.40
C SER A 138 -4.94 4.48 -4.84
N MET A 139 -4.02 4.28 -3.89
CA MET A 139 -2.61 4.06 -4.22
C MET A 139 -2.40 2.73 -4.97
N ALA A 140 -3.11 1.67 -4.56
CA ALA A 140 -3.04 0.38 -5.24
C ALA A 140 -3.55 0.47 -6.68
N THR A 141 -4.64 1.21 -6.94
CA THR A 141 -5.13 1.46 -8.31
C THR A 141 -4.09 2.20 -9.15
N LEU A 142 -3.42 3.22 -8.59
CA LEU A 142 -2.34 3.92 -9.28
C LEU A 142 -1.18 2.98 -9.66
N PHE A 143 -0.73 2.16 -8.72
CA PHE A 143 0.39 1.25 -8.95
C PHE A 143 0.02 0.10 -9.89
N ASP A 144 -1.17 -0.46 -9.77
CA ASP A 144 -1.68 -1.47 -10.70
C ASP A 144 -1.79 -0.90 -12.13
N PHE A 145 -2.31 0.31 -12.28
CA PHE A 145 -2.33 1.02 -13.58
C PHE A 145 -0.91 1.22 -14.15
N ALA A 146 0.09 1.43 -13.29
CA ALA A 146 1.49 1.55 -13.69
C ALA A 146 2.21 0.20 -13.91
N GLY A 147 1.48 -0.93 -13.84
CA GLY A 147 1.99 -2.27 -14.13
C GLY A 147 2.68 -2.97 -12.96
N PHE A 148 2.35 -2.59 -11.71
CA PHE A 148 2.76 -3.35 -10.53
C PHE A 148 1.72 -4.44 -10.22
N ASP A 149 2.18 -5.60 -9.77
CA ASP A 149 1.33 -6.64 -9.17
C ASP A 149 1.06 -6.28 -7.72
N VAL A 150 -0.15 -5.81 -7.42
CA VAL A 150 -0.52 -5.23 -6.13
C VAL A 150 -1.51 -6.10 -5.37
N ALA A 151 -1.21 -6.36 -4.10
CA ALA A 151 -2.14 -6.96 -3.15
C ALA A 151 -2.38 -6.02 -1.96
N ILE A 152 -3.61 -6.03 -1.41
CA ILE A 152 -3.99 -5.17 -0.28
C ILE A 152 -4.33 -6.03 0.93
N LEU A 153 -3.84 -5.64 2.10
CA LEU A 153 -4.23 -6.27 3.37
C LEU A 153 -5.67 -5.94 3.74
N LYS A 154 -6.55 -6.95 3.76
CA LYS A 154 -7.93 -6.82 4.22
C LYS A 154 -7.96 -6.40 5.69
N GLY A 155 -8.67 -5.29 5.96
CA GLY A 155 -8.74 -4.72 7.31
C GLY A 155 -7.50 -3.92 7.75
N GLY A 156 -6.42 -3.87 6.93
CA GLY A 156 -5.25 -3.04 7.11
C GLY A 156 -4.44 -3.31 8.38
N TYR A 157 -3.63 -2.32 8.78
CA TYR A 157 -2.77 -2.41 9.97
C TYR A 157 -3.53 -2.75 11.27
N LYS A 158 -4.79 -2.33 11.39
CA LYS A 158 -5.62 -2.67 12.54
C LYS A 158 -5.75 -4.19 12.72
N THR A 159 -5.91 -4.94 11.61
CA THR A 159 -5.99 -6.40 11.64
C THR A 159 -4.66 -7.02 12.03
N TYR A 160 -3.55 -6.56 11.44
CA TYR A 160 -2.20 -6.99 11.82
C TYR A 160 -1.95 -6.78 13.32
N ARG A 161 -2.20 -5.57 13.84
CA ARG A 161 -1.97 -5.24 15.26
C ARG A 161 -2.81 -6.12 16.21
N ARG A 162 -4.06 -6.41 15.82
CA ARG A 162 -4.92 -7.31 16.62
C ARG A 162 -4.35 -8.72 16.68
N GLN A 163 -3.90 -9.26 15.54
CA GLN A 163 -3.30 -10.60 15.51
C GLN A 163 -1.97 -10.66 16.26
N ALA A 164 -1.11 -9.66 16.09
CA ALA A 164 0.13 -9.58 16.83
C ALA A 164 -0.09 -9.58 18.34
N ARG A 165 -1.09 -8.81 18.83
CA ARG A 165 -1.46 -8.83 20.26
C ARG A 165 -1.96 -10.19 20.71
N ALA A 166 -2.83 -10.84 19.95
CA ALA A 166 -3.36 -12.15 20.29
C ALA A 166 -2.26 -13.23 20.43
N LEU A 167 -1.14 -13.09 19.72
CA LEU A 167 0.01 -13.99 19.87
C LEU A 167 0.67 -13.85 21.25
N PHE A 168 0.69 -12.66 21.84
CA PHE A 168 1.23 -12.44 23.20
C PHE A 168 0.26 -12.87 24.30
N GLU A 169 -1.01 -13.09 23.98
CA GLU A 169 -2.02 -13.59 24.93
C GLU A 169 -2.03 -15.13 24.99
N GLN A 170 -1.31 -15.81 24.10
CA GLN A 170 -1.19 -17.27 24.12
C GLN A 170 -0.25 -17.71 25.23
N PRO A 171 -0.57 -18.80 25.97
CA PRO A 171 0.35 -19.37 26.96
C PRO A 171 1.62 -19.85 26.26
N LEU A 172 2.75 -19.22 26.59
CA LEU A 172 4.05 -19.63 26.10
C LEU A 172 4.66 -20.64 27.05
N PRO A 173 5.23 -21.76 26.59
CA PRO A 173 6.01 -22.64 27.42
C PRO A 173 7.32 -21.93 27.80
N LEU A 174 7.34 -21.30 28.97
CA LEU A 174 8.49 -20.58 29.47
C LEU A 174 9.31 -21.47 30.41
N ILE A 175 10.60 -21.64 30.12
CA ILE A 175 11.55 -22.22 31.05
C ILE A 175 12.31 -21.07 31.71
N ILE A 176 12.17 -20.90 33.02
CA ILE A 176 12.84 -19.88 33.80
C ILE A 176 14.09 -20.48 34.45
N LEU A 177 15.27 -20.03 34.03
CA LEU A 177 16.52 -20.40 34.64
C LEU A 177 16.85 -19.45 35.80
N GLY A 178 16.63 -19.92 37.03
CA GLY A 178 16.90 -19.18 38.28
C GLY A 178 18.30 -19.50 38.83
N GLY A 179 18.85 -18.64 39.69
CA GLY A 179 20.11 -18.87 40.41
C GLY A 179 20.84 -17.57 40.79
N LYS A 180 21.76 -17.66 41.72
CA LYS A 180 22.59 -16.52 42.16
C LYS A 180 23.48 -15.98 41.05
N THR A 181 23.92 -14.72 41.17
CA THR A 181 24.90 -14.13 40.25
C THR A 181 26.16 -14.99 40.25
N GLY A 182 26.72 -15.26 39.06
CA GLY A 182 27.92 -16.12 38.90
C GLY A 182 27.66 -17.63 38.83
N SER A 183 26.42 -18.13 38.87
CA SER A 183 26.10 -19.55 38.82
C SER A 183 26.11 -20.19 37.40
N GLY A 184 26.69 -19.54 36.41
CA GLY A 184 26.82 -20.12 35.06
C GLY A 184 25.55 -20.10 34.19
N LYS A 185 24.48 -19.38 34.58
CA LYS A 185 23.20 -19.30 33.79
C LYS A 185 23.40 -18.90 32.33
N THR A 186 24.26 -17.94 32.09
CA THR A 186 24.55 -17.44 30.75
C THR A 186 25.22 -18.49 29.87
N GLU A 187 26.06 -19.32 30.45
CA GLU A 187 26.71 -20.43 29.73
C GLU A 187 25.71 -21.52 29.35
N MET A 188 24.75 -21.84 30.24
CA MET A 188 23.66 -22.80 29.98
C MET A 188 22.72 -22.32 28.86
N LEU A 189 22.53 -21.01 28.69
CA LEU A 189 21.67 -20.43 27.64
C LEU A 189 22.35 -20.39 26.25
N LYS A 190 23.69 -20.62 26.19
CA LYS A 190 24.44 -20.65 24.95
C LYS A 190 24.65 -22.05 24.39
N ALA A 191 24.42 -23.07 25.20
CA ALA A 191 24.49 -24.49 24.83
C ALA A 191 23.21 -24.97 24.19
#